data_cd72ead3366a64d6e901785185a021cf
#
_entry.id   cd72ead3366a64d6e901785185a021cf
#
_cell.length_a   1.000
_cell.length_b   1.000
_cell.length_c   1.000
_cell.angle_alpha   90.00
_cell.angle_beta   90.00
_cell.angle_gamma   90.00
#
_symmetry.space_group_name_H-M   'P 1'
#
loop_
_entity.id
_entity.type
_entity.pdbx_description
1 polymer ?
#
loop_
_entity_poly.entity_id
_entity_poly.type
_entity_poly.pdbx_seq_one_letter_code
_entity_poly.pdbx_strand_id
1 'polypeptide(L)'
;SSSITTDDNEKPLADYSPTTLPSGVVYISRYVPANGKTIVSNDVLRIMQKSNTYVAVKATDGTIKFDSQYSFRNTIDASGSPEVDPAYFYVKNSILTNDTYKDKTRSYFEIEGLQEGLKYFKSTEVSDDANYNMQGVIIVPSRAAFARDDHFAYSSYTFKDRCFVFSFQIYKTSTRTSAQD
;
A
#
# COMPACT_ATOMS: atom_id res chain seq x y z
N SER A 1 -2.98 -17.89 9.12
CA SER A 1 -2.03 -18.84 8.54
C SER A 1 -2.69 -19.95 7.76
N SER A 2 -3.98 -20.25 8.02
CA SER A 2 -4.71 -21.26 7.24
C SER A 2 -4.86 -20.91 5.75
N SER A 3 -4.69 -19.65 5.41
CA SER A 3 -4.70 -19.17 4.03
C SER A 3 -3.36 -19.33 3.33
N ILE A 4 -2.33 -19.76 4.05
CA ILE A 4 -1.02 -19.99 3.47
C ILE A 4 -1.07 -21.35 2.78
N THR A 5 -0.68 -21.37 1.52
CA THR A 5 -0.70 -22.58 0.70
C THR A 5 0.55 -23.42 0.89
N THR A 6 0.63 -24.50 0.17
CA THR A 6 1.75 -25.45 0.21
C THR A 6 3.01 -24.97 -0.51
N ASP A 7 3.00 -23.74 -0.96
CA ASP A 7 4.15 -23.12 -1.62
C ASP A 7 4.98 -22.28 -0.64
N ASP A 8 5.79 -21.39 -1.14
CA ASP A 8 6.65 -20.52 -0.34
C ASP A 8 5.89 -19.64 0.68
N ASN A 9 4.59 -19.47 0.52
CA ASN A 9 3.80 -18.69 1.47
C ASN A 9 3.66 -19.37 2.84
N GLU A 10 4.01 -20.62 2.96
CA GLU A 10 4.01 -21.33 4.24
C GLU A 10 5.13 -20.88 5.17
N LYS A 11 6.15 -20.21 4.63
CA LYS A 11 7.25 -19.70 5.45
C LYS A 11 6.81 -18.50 6.30
N PRO A 12 7.33 -18.38 7.52
CA PRO A 12 7.17 -17.14 8.29
C PRO A 12 7.71 -15.93 7.51
N LEU A 13 7.08 -14.78 7.68
CA LEU A 13 7.51 -13.56 6.98
C LEU A 13 8.99 -13.21 7.24
N ALA A 14 9.49 -13.52 8.42
CA ALA A 14 10.88 -13.28 8.79
C ALA A 14 11.89 -14.09 7.97
N ASP A 15 11.45 -15.16 7.31
CA ASP A 15 12.33 -15.99 6.47
C ASP A 15 12.51 -15.42 5.06
N TYR A 16 11.80 -14.35 4.72
CA TYR A 16 11.94 -13.65 3.45
C TYR A 16 12.86 -12.46 3.62
N SER A 17 13.79 -12.29 2.68
CA SER A 17 14.75 -11.18 2.73
C SER A 17 14.09 -9.85 2.35
N PRO A 18 14.15 -8.83 3.20
CA PRO A 18 13.70 -7.49 2.83
C PRO A 18 14.68 -6.82 1.88
N THR A 19 14.16 -5.97 1.00
CA THR A 19 14.96 -5.07 0.16
C THR A 19 14.69 -3.64 0.58
N THR A 20 15.74 -2.87 0.83
CA THR A 20 15.65 -1.45 1.17
C THR A 20 16.02 -0.61 -0.03
N LEU A 21 15.12 0.30 -0.43
CA LEU A 21 15.34 1.24 -1.52
C LEU A 21 16.04 2.51 -1.02
N PRO A 22 16.66 3.30 -1.91
CA PRO A 22 17.34 4.55 -1.52
C PRO A 22 16.44 5.54 -0.78
N SER A 23 15.15 5.56 -1.06
CA SER A 23 14.16 6.39 -0.36
C SER A 23 13.91 5.96 1.09
N GLY A 24 14.39 4.79 1.48
CA GLY A 24 14.10 4.16 2.77
C GLY A 24 12.86 3.25 2.75
N VAL A 25 12.15 3.17 1.65
CA VAL A 25 11.07 2.19 1.46
C VAL A 25 11.67 0.79 1.52
N VAL A 26 11.02 -0.10 2.26
CA VAL A 26 11.41 -1.51 2.37
C VAL A 26 10.28 -2.37 1.81
N TYR A 27 10.61 -3.37 1.00
CA TYR A 27 9.62 -4.32 0.56
C TYR A 27 10.06 -5.76 0.80
N ILE A 28 9.09 -6.62 1.01
CA ILE A 28 9.25 -8.06 1.17
C ILE A 28 8.28 -8.73 0.21
N SER A 29 8.80 -9.52 -0.73
CA SER A 29 7.98 -10.31 -1.66
C SER A 29 7.90 -11.74 -1.17
N ARG A 30 6.69 -12.26 -0.96
CA ARG A 30 6.50 -13.65 -0.54
C ARG A 30 6.45 -14.61 -1.72
N TYR A 31 5.95 -14.14 -2.86
CA TYR A 31 5.92 -14.94 -4.09
C TYR A 31 5.75 -14.02 -5.31
N VAL A 32 6.14 -14.53 -6.46
CA VAL A 32 5.97 -13.84 -7.74
C VAL A 32 4.89 -14.58 -8.54
N PRO A 33 3.76 -13.94 -8.86
CA PRO A 33 2.70 -14.59 -9.65
C PRO A 33 3.18 -14.96 -11.06
N ALA A 34 2.94 -16.20 -11.49
CA ALA A 34 3.40 -16.69 -12.78
C ALA A 34 2.79 -15.95 -13.97
N ASN A 35 1.51 -15.56 -13.85
CA ASN A 35 0.76 -14.87 -14.91
C ASN A 35 0.45 -13.42 -14.53
N GLY A 36 1.24 -12.84 -13.65
CA GLY A 36 1.02 -11.49 -13.14
C GLY A 36 1.36 -10.43 -14.17
N LYS A 37 0.70 -9.28 -14.03
CA LYS A 37 0.98 -8.07 -14.79
C LYS A 37 1.83 -7.11 -13.98
N THR A 38 2.80 -6.48 -14.62
CA THR A 38 3.58 -5.40 -14.02
C THR A 38 2.67 -4.24 -13.63
N ILE A 39 2.89 -3.70 -12.43
CA ILE A 39 2.15 -2.54 -11.94
C ILE A 39 2.91 -1.30 -12.38
N VAL A 40 2.24 -0.44 -13.15
CA VAL A 40 2.85 0.76 -13.71
C VAL A 40 2.17 2.03 -13.22
N SER A 41 2.81 3.16 -13.49
CA SER A 41 2.29 4.47 -13.08
C SER A 41 0.87 4.70 -13.59
N ASN A 42 0.03 5.26 -12.73
CA ASN A 42 -1.36 5.59 -13.01
C ASN A 42 -2.29 4.38 -13.26
N ASP A 43 -1.86 3.18 -12.91
CA ASP A 43 -2.71 2.00 -13.02
C ASP A 43 -3.91 2.07 -12.07
N VAL A 44 -4.97 1.40 -12.45
CA VAL A 44 -6.14 1.13 -11.59
C VAL A 44 -5.89 -0.21 -10.89
N LEU A 45 -5.78 -0.17 -9.58
CA LEU A 45 -5.56 -1.36 -8.75
C LEU A 45 -6.85 -1.91 -8.17
N ARG A 46 -6.85 -3.23 -7.94
CA ARG A 46 -7.76 -3.91 -7.02
C ARG A 46 -6.89 -4.57 -5.95
N ILE A 47 -6.97 -4.07 -4.72
CA ILE A 47 -6.06 -4.44 -3.64
C ILE A 47 -6.80 -4.96 -2.42
N MET A 48 -6.38 -6.13 -1.93
CA MET A 48 -6.73 -6.65 -0.61
C MET A 48 -5.59 -6.36 0.35
N GLN A 49 -5.90 -5.88 1.55
CA GLN A 49 -4.86 -5.49 2.49
C GLN A 49 -5.34 -5.43 3.93
N LYS A 50 -4.39 -5.57 4.83
CA LYS A 50 -4.52 -5.20 6.23
C LYS A 50 -3.31 -4.32 6.58
N SER A 51 -3.48 -3.01 6.51
CA SER A 51 -2.40 -2.05 6.56
C SER A 51 -2.55 -1.11 7.74
N ASN A 52 -1.42 -0.82 8.37
CA ASN A 52 -1.36 -0.02 9.59
C ASN A 52 -0.35 1.11 9.45
N THR A 53 -0.51 2.12 10.32
CA THR A 53 0.46 3.19 10.48
C THR A 53 1.05 3.17 11.87
N TYR A 54 2.25 3.72 11.99
CA TYR A 54 3.00 3.79 13.24
C TYR A 54 3.75 5.10 13.32
N VAL A 55 4.04 5.54 14.56
CA VAL A 55 4.97 6.65 14.80
C VAL A 55 6.33 6.07 15.17
N ALA A 56 7.36 6.50 14.46
CA ALA A 56 8.74 6.15 14.80
C ALA A 56 9.21 6.98 16.00
N VAL A 57 9.59 6.33 17.08
CA VAL A 57 10.07 6.98 18.31
C VAL A 57 11.47 6.52 18.62
N LYS A 58 12.36 7.47 18.91
CA LYS A 58 13.72 7.15 19.34
C LYS A 58 13.71 6.88 20.85
N ALA A 59 14.11 5.67 21.22
CA ALA A 59 14.26 5.28 22.60
C ALA A 59 15.52 5.91 23.23
N THR A 60 15.62 5.88 24.56
CA THR A 60 16.76 6.45 25.31
C THR A 60 18.08 5.77 24.99
N ASP A 61 18.06 4.50 24.58
CA ASP A 61 19.23 3.74 24.15
C ASP A 61 19.64 4.01 22.69
N GLY A 62 18.90 4.91 22.00
CA GLY A 62 19.16 5.25 20.60
C GLY A 62 18.45 4.37 19.57
N THR A 63 17.77 3.30 19.99
CA THR A 63 17.01 2.44 19.08
C THR A 63 15.73 3.12 18.62
N ILE A 64 15.23 2.73 17.44
CA ILE A 64 13.95 3.20 16.91
C ILE A 64 12.89 2.17 17.25
N LYS A 65 11.80 2.65 17.86
CA LYS A 65 10.60 1.87 18.12
C LYS A 65 9.46 2.41 17.29
N PHE A 66 8.53 1.52 16.95
CA PHE A 66 7.31 1.88 16.24
C PHE A 66 6.14 1.77 17.20
N ASP A 67 5.57 2.91 17.56
CA ASP A 67 4.49 3.04 18.53
C ASP A 67 3.22 3.56 17.86
N SER A 68 2.14 3.64 18.65
CA SER A 68 0.88 4.29 18.28
C SER A 68 0.30 3.70 16.98
N GLN A 69 0.15 2.38 16.94
CA GLN A 69 -0.47 1.69 15.82
C GLN A 69 -1.87 2.25 15.56
N TYR A 70 -2.14 2.58 14.31
CA TYR A 70 -3.45 3.00 13.85
C TYR A 70 -3.74 2.36 12.49
N SER A 71 -4.90 1.70 12.38
CA SER A 71 -5.29 1.04 11.13
C SER A 71 -5.47 2.06 10.01
N PHE A 72 -4.88 1.77 8.85
CA PHE A 72 -5.10 2.56 7.65
C PHE A 72 -6.21 1.95 6.80
N ARG A 73 -6.05 0.68 6.40
CA ARG A 73 -7.04 -0.08 5.63
C ARG A 73 -7.09 -1.52 6.10
N ASN A 74 -8.30 -2.06 6.15
CA ASN A 74 -8.52 -3.47 6.44
C ASN A 74 -9.70 -3.97 5.59
N THR A 75 -9.41 -4.37 4.37
CA THR A 75 -10.41 -4.96 3.47
C THR A 75 -10.71 -6.41 3.80
N ILE A 76 -9.81 -7.07 4.52
CA ILE A 76 -9.91 -8.50 4.82
C ILE A 76 -11.03 -8.77 5.83
N ASP A 77 -11.02 -8.03 6.94
CA ASP A 77 -12.00 -8.21 8.02
C ASP A 77 -13.27 -7.37 7.83
N ALA A 78 -13.22 -6.37 6.96
CA ALA A 78 -14.36 -5.48 6.69
C ALA A 78 -15.22 -6.00 5.53
N SER A 79 -14.94 -5.58 4.30
CA SER A 79 -15.75 -5.96 3.14
C SER A 79 -15.50 -7.38 2.64
N GLY A 80 -14.31 -7.91 2.86
CA GLY A 80 -13.84 -9.15 2.26
C GLY A 80 -13.63 -9.07 0.75
N SER A 81 -13.66 -7.86 0.20
CA SER A 81 -13.51 -7.58 -1.23
C SER A 81 -12.40 -6.56 -1.46
N PRO A 82 -11.72 -6.59 -2.61
CA PRO A 82 -10.66 -5.63 -2.90
C PRO A 82 -11.18 -4.18 -2.93
N GLU A 83 -10.38 -3.27 -2.42
CA GLU A 83 -10.56 -1.84 -2.67
C GLU A 83 -10.17 -1.55 -4.11
N VAL A 84 -10.98 -0.76 -4.81
CA VAL A 84 -10.81 -0.47 -6.23
C VAL A 84 -10.30 0.95 -6.40
N ASP A 85 -9.26 1.12 -7.19
CA ASP A 85 -8.70 2.42 -7.59
C ASP A 85 -8.43 3.35 -6.39
N PRO A 86 -7.59 2.94 -5.44
CA PRO A 86 -7.31 3.78 -4.28
C PRO A 86 -6.55 5.06 -4.67
N ALA A 87 -7.06 6.22 -4.24
CA ALA A 87 -6.45 7.52 -4.53
C ALA A 87 -5.06 7.66 -3.89
N TYR A 88 -4.77 6.92 -2.83
CA TYR A 88 -3.45 6.95 -2.20
C TYR A 88 -2.38 6.19 -3.01
N PHE A 89 -2.77 5.46 -4.06
CA PHE A 89 -1.84 4.94 -5.06
C PHE A 89 -1.66 5.94 -6.20
N TYR A 90 -2.68 6.13 -7.05
CA TYR A 90 -2.74 7.20 -8.05
C TYR A 90 -4.13 7.81 -8.06
N VAL A 91 -4.20 9.12 -7.87
CA VAL A 91 -5.46 9.85 -7.87
C VAL A 91 -5.91 10.10 -9.31
N LYS A 92 -7.18 9.83 -9.60
CA LYS A 92 -7.75 10.10 -10.91
C LYS A 92 -7.94 11.59 -11.16
N ASN A 93 -7.88 11.99 -12.41
CA ASN A 93 -7.93 13.39 -12.83
C ASN A 93 -9.24 14.08 -12.44
N SER A 94 -10.37 13.38 -12.46
CA SER A 94 -11.66 13.94 -12.07
C SER A 94 -11.72 14.42 -10.61
N ILE A 95 -10.90 13.82 -9.73
CA ILE A 95 -10.74 14.31 -8.35
C ILE A 95 -9.85 15.56 -8.35
N LEU A 96 -8.72 15.55 -9.05
CA LEU A 96 -7.79 16.68 -9.10
C LEU A 96 -8.41 17.94 -9.70
N THR A 97 -9.33 17.79 -10.63
CA THR A 97 -10.00 18.92 -11.29
C THR A 97 -11.30 19.34 -10.60
N ASN A 98 -11.70 18.65 -9.53
CA ASN A 98 -12.86 19.04 -8.74
C ASN A 98 -12.59 20.38 -8.03
N ASP A 99 -13.57 21.27 -7.99
CA ASP A 99 -13.44 22.59 -7.37
C ASP A 99 -13.00 22.53 -5.91
N THR A 100 -13.41 21.48 -5.18
CA THR A 100 -13.03 21.27 -3.78
C THR A 100 -11.50 21.12 -3.63
N TYR A 101 -10.82 20.58 -4.64
CA TYR A 101 -9.40 20.25 -4.58
C TYR A 101 -8.54 21.00 -5.60
N LYS A 102 -9.08 22.05 -6.21
CA LYS A 102 -8.40 22.82 -7.27
C LYS A 102 -7.03 23.36 -6.89
N ASP A 103 -6.79 23.61 -5.60
CA ASP A 103 -5.52 24.10 -5.08
C ASP A 103 -4.60 22.98 -4.58
N LYS A 104 -5.00 21.72 -4.75
CA LYS A 104 -4.25 20.54 -4.30
C LYS A 104 -3.50 19.89 -5.45
N THR A 105 -2.40 19.24 -5.11
CA THR A 105 -1.59 18.46 -6.04
C THR A 105 -1.74 16.96 -5.75
N ARG A 106 -1.15 16.13 -6.59
CA ARG A 106 -1.16 14.67 -6.39
C ARG A 106 -0.63 14.27 -5.02
N SER A 107 0.39 14.93 -4.51
CA SER A 107 1.00 14.63 -3.21
C SER A 107 0.04 14.78 -2.03
N TYR A 108 -1.04 15.54 -2.20
CA TYR A 108 -2.10 15.64 -1.20
C TYR A 108 -2.87 14.32 -1.03
N PHE A 109 -2.92 13.50 -2.07
CA PHE A 109 -3.67 12.24 -2.10
C PHE A 109 -2.77 11.02 -2.04
N GLU A 110 -1.63 11.03 -2.73
CA GLU A 110 -0.83 9.86 -3.07
C GLU A 110 0.28 9.59 -2.06
N ILE A 111 0.52 8.31 -1.80
CA ILE A 111 1.65 7.85 -0.99
C ILE A 111 2.75 7.40 -1.94
N GLU A 112 3.74 8.26 -2.16
CA GLU A 112 4.80 8.04 -3.13
C GLU A 112 5.59 6.76 -2.88
N GLY A 113 5.86 6.46 -1.61
CA GLY A 113 6.57 5.23 -1.24
C GLY A 113 5.81 3.96 -1.57
N LEU A 114 4.47 3.99 -1.57
CA LEU A 114 3.67 2.86 -2.04
C LEU A 114 3.80 2.67 -3.55
N GLN A 115 3.75 3.76 -4.30
CA GLN A 115 3.97 3.74 -5.75
C GLN A 115 5.34 3.15 -6.08
N GLU A 116 6.36 3.58 -5.36
CA GLU A 116 7.73 3.10 -5.55
C GLU A 116 7.87 1.61 -5.25
N GLY A 117 7.33 1.16 -4.12
CA GLY A 117 7.41 -0.24 -3.71
C GLY A 117 6.64 -1.18 -4.63
N LEU A 118 5.47 -0.79 -5.09
CA LEU A 118 4.63 -1.64 -5.96
C LEU A 118 5.23 -1.90 -7.34
N LYS A 119 6.20 -1.12 -7.79
CA LYS A 119 6.93 -1.38 -9.04
C LYS A 119 7.69 -2.72 -9.04
N TYR A 120 7.97 -3.25 -7.86
CA TYR A 120 8.68 -4.53 -7.69
C TYR A 120 7.75 -5.72 -7.55
N PHE A 121 6.45 -5.50 -7.71
CA PHE A 121 5.42 -6.52 -7.62
C PHE A 121 4.65 -6.66 -8.93
N LYS A 122 3.99 -7.80 -9.08
CA LYS A 122 3.03 -8.05 -10.16
C LYS A 122 1.67 -8.35 -9.55
N SER A 123 0.60 -8.03 -10.26
CA SER A 123 -0.73 -8.45 -9.86
C SER A 123 -0.85 -9.98 -9.85
N THR A 124 -1.73 -10.51 -9.01
CA THR A 124 -2.00 -11.96 -8.99
C THR A 124 -3.01 -12.38 -10.06
N GLU A 125 -3.77 -11.43 -10.61
CA GLU A 125 -4.80 -11.64 -11.65
C GLU A 125 -5.84 -12.67 -11.24
N VAL A 126 -6.29 -12.59 -10.01
CA VAL A 126 -7.35 -13.43 -9.45
C VAL A 126 -8.69 -12.68 -9.42
N SER A 127 -9.79 -13.41 -9.29
CA SER A 127 -11.12 -12.80 -9.15
C SER A 127 -11.31 -12.16 -7.77
N ASP A 128 -12.25 -11.21 -7.67
CA ASP A 128 -12.50 -10.46 -6.44
C ASP A 128 -12.95 -11.34 -5.26
N ASP A 129 -13.49 -12.51 -5.53
CA ASP A 129 -13.92 -13.49 -4.52
C ASP A 129 -12.84 -14.53 -4.17
N ALA A 130 -11.65 -14.42 -4.74
CA ALA A 130 -10.55 -15.31 -4.40
C ALA A 130 -10.10 -15.11 -2.95
N ASN A 131 -9.68 -16.20 -2.32
CA ASN A 131 -9.15 -16.14 -0.96
C ASN A 131 -7.89 -15.28 -0.91
N TYR A 132 -7.83 -14.42 0.10
CA TYR A 132 -6.66 -13.60 0.34
C TYR A 132 -5.44 -14.46 0.65
N ASN A 133 -4.36 -14.19 -0.06
CA ASN A 133 -3.04 -14.77 0.18
C ASN A 133 -2.01 -13.65 0.12
N MET A 134 -1.50 -13.23 1.28
CA MET A 134 -0.60 -12.08 1.37
C MET A 134 0.58 -12.24 0.41
N GLN A 135 0.66 -11.33 -0.55
CA GLN A 135 1.68 -11.34 -1.59
C GLN A 135 2.99 -10.72 -1.11
N GLY A 136 2.89 -9.69 -0.31
CA GLY A 136 4.05 -8.98 0.18
C GLY A 136 3.73 -7.93 1.22
N VAL A 137 4.80 -7.28 1.66
CA VAL A 137 4.76 -6.15 2.60
C VAL A 137 5.57 -5.01 2.03
N ILE A 138 5.05 -3.79 2.15
CA ILE A 138 5.78 -2.55 1.84
C ILE A 138 5.76 -1.68 3.09
N ILE A 139 6.94 -1.28 3.54
CA ILE A 139 7.12 -0.38 4.67
C ILE A 139 7.57 0.98 4.13
N VAL A 140 6.77 2.00 4.40
CA VAL A 140 6.99 3.35 3.89
C VAL A 140 7.34 4.27 5.06
N PRO A 141 8.56 4.83 5.13
CA PRO A 141 8.87 5.83 6.14
C PRO A 141 8.05 7.10 5.91
N SER A 142 7.84 7.88 6.97
CA SER A 142 6.98 9.06 6.90
C SER A 142 7.39 10.05 5.80
N ARG A 143 8.70 10.22 5.56
CA ARG A 143 9.20 11.11 4.50
C ARG A 143 8.84 10.66 3.07
N ALA A 144 8.54 9.38 2.87
CA ALA A 144 8.09 8.83 1.60
C ALA A 144 6.56 8.62 1.57
N ALA A 145 5.86 9.09 2.59
CA ALA A 145 4.41 9.12 2.71
C ALA A 145 3.96 10.58 2.76
N PHE A 146 3.17 10.97 3.75
CA PHE A 146 2.67 12.35 3.84
C PHE A 146 3.63 13.31 4.58
N ALA A 147 4.69 12.80 5.20
CA ALA A 147 5.62 13.59 6.01
C ALA A 147 4.82 14.43 7.05
N ARG A 148 5.04 15.74 7.07
CA ARG A 148 4.29 16.69 7.91
C ARG A 148 3.26 17.50 7.14
N ASP A 149 3.02 17.13 5.89
CA ASP A 149 2.17 17.89 5.00
C ASP A 149 0.68 17.59 5.24
N ASP A 150 -0.14 18.58 4.95
CA ASP A 150 -1.58 18.37 4.88
C ASP A 150 -1.88 17.38 3.75
N HIS A 151 -2.85 16.52 4.00
CA HIS A 151 -3.22 15.47 3.05
C HIS A 151 -4.72 15.18 3.12
N PHE A 152 -5.21 14.46 2.12
CA PHE A 152 -6.59 14.02 2.06
C PHE A 152 -6.96 13.22 3.31
N ALA A 153 -8.14 13.47 3.85
CA ALA A 153 -8.63 12.80 5.06
C ALA A 153 -9.11 11.39 4.74
N TYR A 154 -8.19 10.44 4.71
CA TYR A 154 -8.52 9.02 4.52
C TYR A 154 -9.21 8.40 5.75
N SER A 155 -9.14 9.07 6.88
CA SER A 155 -9.84 8.73 8.11
C SER A 155 -10.05 10.01 8.91
N SER A 156 -10.71 9.92 10.05
CA SER A 156 -10.81 11.05 10.97
C SER A 156 -9.48 11.36 11.69
N TYR A 157 -8.47 10.55 11.47
CA TYR A 157 -7.14 10.68 12.06
C TYR A 157 -6.15 11.24 11.04
N THR A 158 -5.19 12.07 11.48
CA THR A 158 -4.11 12.55 10.62
C THR A 158 -2.98 11.52 10.53
N PHE A 159 -2.41 11.36 9.33
CA PHE A 159 -1.28 10.49 9.08
C PHE A 159 0.04 11.26 8.93
N LYS A 160 0.10 12.48 9.44
CA LYS A 160 1.35 13.24 9.52
C LYS A 160 2.35 12.51 10.43
N ASP A 161 3.62 12.51 10.04
CA ASP A 161 4.72 11.87 10.77
C ASP A 161 4.55 10.35 10.96
N ARG A 162 3.72 9.70 10.15
CA ARG A 162 3.46 8.27 10.28
C ARG A 162 4.16 7.45 9.21
N CYS A 163 4.74 6.33 9.66
CA CYS A 163 5.21 5.25 8.79
C CYS A 163 4.03 4.35 8.43
N PHE A 164 4.00 3.84 7.21
CA PHE A 164 2.97 2.92 6.75
C PHE A 164 3.55 1.52 6.61
N VAL A 165 2.76 0.52 7.00
CA VAL A 165 3.05 -0.88 6.75
C VAL A 165 1.88 -1.46 5.96
N PHE A 166 2.10 -1.71 4.69
CA PHE A 166 1.12 -2.32 3.80
C PHE A 166 1.37 -3.83 3.74
N SER A 167 0.42 -4.62 4.21
CA SER A 167 0.41 -6.08 4.03
C SER A 167 -0.72 -6.38 3.05
N PHE A 168 -0.39 -6.90 1.86
CA PHE A 168 -1.31 -6.82 0.74
C PHE A 168 -1.22 -7.98 -0.24
N GLN A 169 -2.25 -8.08 -1.06
CA GLN A 169 -2.26 -8.78 -2.33
C GLN A 169 -2.89 -7.88 -3.39
N ILE A 170 -2.21 -7.73 -4.52
CA ILE A 170 -2.78 -7.03 -5.67
C ILE A 170 -3.57 -8.05 -6.48
N TYR A 171 -4.89 -7.95 -6.46
CA TYR A 171 -5.76 -8.85 -7.19
C TYR A 171 -5.69 -8.58 -8.69
N LYS A 172 -5.76 -7.31 -9.09
CA LYS A 172 -5.66 -6.90 -10.49
C LYS A 172 -4.98 -5.55 -10.61
N THR A 173 -4.37 -5.35 -11.76
CA THR A 173 -3.91 -4.04 -12.22
C THR A 173 -4.30 -3.87 -13.68
N SER A 174 -4.68 -2.65 -14.05
CA SER A 174 -5.05 -2.33 -15.43
C SER A 174 -4.74 -0.88 -15.75
N THR A 175 -4.49 -0.62 -17.02
CA THR A 175 -4.32 0.75 -17.51
C THR A 175 -5.60 1.54 -17.32
N ARG A 176 -5.47 2.74 -16.77
CA ARG A 176 -6.61 3.64 -16.56
C ARG A 176 -7.20 4.06 -17.92
N THR A 177 -8.51 3.88 -18.07
CA THR A 177 -9.23 4.35 -19.25
C THR A 177 -9.69 5.80 -19.06
N SER A 178 -10.09 6.47 -20.16
CA SER A 178 -10.63 7.82 -20.09
C SER A 178 -11.89 7.88 -19.19
N ALA A 179 -12.72 6.84 -19.21
CA ALA A 179 -13.93 6.77 -18.38
C ALA A 179 -13.61 6.62 -16.88
N GLN A 180 -12.43 6.10 -16.54
CA GLN A 180 -11.98 5.92 -15.16
C GLN A 180 -11.23 7.16 -14.62
N ASP A 181 -10.81 8.05 -15.48
CA ASP A 181 -10.01 9.22 -15.14
C ASP A 181 -10.89 10.47 -15.00
#